data_cd02a44f6eb3c46cc65b341e45fdf308
#
_entry.id   cd02a44f6eb3c46cc65b341e45fdf308
#
_cell.length_a   1.000
_cell.length_b   1.000
_cell.length_c   1.000
_cell.angle_alpha   90.00
_cell.angle_beta   90.00
_cell.angle_gamma   90.00
#
_symmetry.space_group_name_H-M   'P 1'
#
loop_
_entity.id
_entity.type
_entity.pdbx_description
1 polymer ?
#
loop_
_entity_poly.entity_id
_entity_poly.type
_entity_poly.pdbx_seq_one_letter_code
_entity_poly.pdbx_strand_id
1 'polypeptide(L)'
;QIVISQWYRILGTWYYFDENGYMATGWRLVNNKWYYLESDGKMVTGWKQIGGVWYYMDADGAMATGWRQTAPGQWYYLNANGAMAASTVIDGYTLDASGLWVS
;
A
#
# COMPACT_ATOMS: atom_id res chain seq x y z
N GLN A 1 6.29 -30.03 5.93
CA GLN A 1 5.56 -29.07 6.76
C GLN A 1 4.91 -28.00 5.88
N ILE A 2 3.63 -27.72 6.14
CA ILE A 2 2.87 -26.74 5.37
C ILE A 2 3.05 -25.37 6.01
N VAL A 3 3.36 -24.36 5.18
CA VAL A 3 3.45 -22.96 5.60
C VAL A 3 2.04 -22.36 5.51
N ILE A 4 1.52 -21.83 6.62
CA ILE A 4 0.19 -21.24 6.64
C ILE A 4 0.18 -19.94 7.44
N SER A 5 -0.69 -19.00 7.03
CA SER A 5 -0.94 -17.72 7.70
C SER A 5 0.36 -17.03 8.09
N GLN A 6 1.31 -16.99 7.17
CA GLN A 6 2.66 -16.59 7.52
C GLN A 6 3.36 -15.91 6.35
N TRP A 7 4.18 -14.90 6.70
CA TRP A 7 5.07 -14.25 5.75
C TRP A 7 6.35 -15.04 5.59
N TYR A 8 6.83 -15.12 4.35
CA TYR A 8 8.12 -15.70 4.03
C TYR A 8 8.92 -14.78 3.14
N ARG A 9 10.19 -14.60 3.47
CA ARG A 9 11.11 -13.82 2.67
C ARG A 9 11.98 -14.76 1.85
N ILE A 10 11.87 -14.66 0.52
CA ILE A 10 12.59 -15.53 -0.40
C ILE A 10 13.39 -14.62 -1.33
N LEU A 11 14.72 -14.76 -1.31
CA LEU A 11 15.64 -13.95 -2.13
C LEU A 11 15.33 -12.45 -2.00
N GLY A 12 15.12 -12.00 -0.76
CA GLY A 12 14.88 -10.57 -0.47
C GLY A 12 13.46 -10.10 -0.71
N THR A 13 12.56 -10.95 -1.16
CA THR A 13 11.17 -10.57 -1.47
C THR A 13 10.21 -11.27 -0.51
N TRP A 14 9.23 -10.50 -0.02
CA TRP A 14 8.23 -11.04 0.91
C TRP A 14 7.04 -11.60 0.16
N TYR A 15 6.58 -12.78 0.63
CA TYR A 15 5.39 -13.49 0.16
C TYR A 15 4.54 -13.85 1.36
N TYR A 16 3.23 -13.91 1.16
CA TYR A 16 2.32 -14.33 2.22
C TYR A 16 1.60 -15.61 1.81
N PHE A 17 1.57 -16.59 2.72
CA PHE A 17 0.84 -17.84 2.52
C PHE A 17 -0.37 -17.84 3.43
N ASP A 18 -1.56 -18.13 2.85
CA ASP A 18 -2.81 -18.07 3.60
C ASP A 18 -3.00 -19.31 4.49
N GLU A 19 -4.17 -19.38 5.14
CA GLU A 19 -4.47 -20.47 6.08
C GLU A 19 -4.55 -21.83 5.41
N ASN A 20 -4.66 -21.89 4.09
CA ASN A 20 -4.67 -23.14 3.33
C ASN A 20 -3.30 -23.47 2.75
N GLY A 21 -2.29 -22.65 3.01
CA GLY A 21 -0.95 -22.86 2.50
C GLY A 21 -0.74 -22.36 1.08
N TYR A 22 -1.69 -21.62 0.51
CA TYR A 22 -1.56 -21.07 -0.83
C TYR A 22 -0.92 -19.70 -0.78
N MET A 23 -0.07 -19.41 -1.77
CA MET A 23 0.53 -18.09 -1.93
C MET A 23 -0.57 -17.07 -2.25
N ALA A 24 -0.65 -16.03 -1.41
CA ALA A 24 -1.67 -15.00 -1.58
C ALA A 24 -1.31 -14.06 -2.72
N THR A 25 -2.34 -13.55 -3.41
CA THR A 25 -2.22 -12.50 -4.41
C THR A 25 -3.35 -11.50 -4.18
N GLY A 26 -3.15 -10.26 -4.67
CA GLY A 26 -4.14 -9.21 -4.47
C GLY A 26 -4.12 -8.66 -3.06
N TRP A 27 -5.23 -8.04 -2.66
CA TRP A 27 -5.34 -7.45 -1.34
C TRP A 27 -5.45 -8.51 -0.25
N ARG A 28 -4.70 -8.33 0.85
CA ARG A 28 -4.77 -9.20 2.02
C ARG A 28 -4.78 -8.38 3.29
N LEU A 29 -5.69 -8.70 4.20
CA LEU A 29 -5.74 -8.10 5.53
C LEU A 29 -5.02 -9.04 6.49
N VAL A 30 -3.91 -8.55 7.07
CA VAL A 30 -3.10 -9.33 7.99
C VAL A 30 -2.84 -8.47 9.23
N ASN A 31 -3.27 -8.92 10.39
CA ASN A 31 -3.10 -8.21 11.68
C ASN A 31 -3.61 -6.76 11.59
N ASN A 32 -4.79 -6.57 11.01
CA ASN A 32 -5.47 -5.27 10.85
C ASN A 32 -4.75 -4.31 9.92
N LYS A 33 -3.84 -4.80 9.08
CA LYS A 33 -3.17 -3.99 8.07
C LYS A 33 -3.38 -4.60 6.70
N TRP A 34 -3.60 -3.74 5.69
CA TRP A 34 -3.79 -4.19 4.32
C TRP A 34 -2.46 -4.23 3.60
N TYR A 35 -2.25 -5.31 2.83
CA TYR A 35 -1.08 -5.51 1.99
C TYR A 35 -1.55 -5.86 0.59
N TYR A 36 -0.73 -5.56 -0.40
CA TYR A 36 -1.05 -5.95 -1.77
C TYR A 36 0.08 -6.84 -2.32
N LEU A 37 -0.32 -8.00 -2.82
CA LEU A 37 0.61 -8.95 -3.41
C LEU A 37 0.35 -8.99 -4.91
N GLU A 38 1.41 -8.90 -5.71
CA GLU A 38 1.31 -8.97 -7.15
C GLU A 38 0.82 -10.35 -7.59
N SER A 39 0.52 -10.50 -8.90
CA SER A 39 0.07 -11.78 -9.43
C SER A 39 1.09 -12.90 -9.26
N ASP A 40 2.37 -12.56 -9.11
CA ASP A 40 3.44 -13.51 -8.83
C ASP A 40 3.69 -13.68 -7.32
N GLY A 41 2.88 -13.04 -6.49
CA GLY A 41 2.96 -13.14 -5.03
C GLY A 41 3.86 -12.13 -4.36
N LYS A 42 4.59 -11.30 -5.10
CA LYS A 42 5.53 -10.35 -4.49
C LYS A 42 4.79 -9.23 -3.76
N MET A 43 5.22 -8.95 -2.52
CA MET A 43 4.67 -7.86 -1.73
C MET A 43 5.06 -6.52 -2.34
N VAL A 44 4.07 -5.64 -2.52
CA VAL A 44 4.28 -4.29 -3.07
C VAL A 44 4.71 -3.33 -1.97
N THR A 45 5.67 -2.47 -2.27
CA THR A 45 6.01 -1.30 -1.46
C THR A 45 6.01 -0.07 -2.36
N GLY A 46 5.79 1.12 -1.79
CA GLY A 46 5.72 2.35 -2.56
C GLY A 46 4.39 2.51 -3.28
N TRP A 47 4.41 3.33 -4.33
CA TRP A 47 3.19 3.64 -5.09
C TRP A 47 2.75 2.46 -5.94
N LYS A 48 1.43 2.22 -5.98
CA LYS A 48 0.83 1.20 -6.84
C LYS A 48 -0.54 1.66 -7.28
N GLN A 49 -0.80 1.61 -8.59
CA GLN A 49 -2.13 1.89 -9.14
C GLN A 49 -2.89 0.58 -9.28
N ILE A 50 -4.02 0.49 -8.61
CA ILE A 50 -4.85 -0.73 -8.58
C ILE A 50 -6.27 -0.32 -8.94
N GLY A 51 -6.79 -0.86 -10.04
CA GLY A 51 -8.14 -0.53 -10.49
C GLY A 51 -8.32 0.96 -10.78
N GLY A 52 -7.28 1.63 -11.26
CA GLY A 52 -7.32 3.06 -11.56
C GLY A 52 -7.10 3.97 -10.36
N VAL A 53 -6.93 3.41 -9.17
CA VAL A 53 -6.75 4.18 -7.93
C VAL A 53 -5.33 4.02 -7.43
N TRP A 54 -4.70 5.13 -7.02
CA TRP A 54 -3.35 5.12 -6.49
C TRP A 54 -3.37 4.85 -4.99
N TYR A 55 -2.51 3.93 -4.57
CA TYR A 55 -2.27 3.59 -3.17
C TYR A 55 -0.78 3.70 -2.88
N TYR A 56 -0.45 3.95 -1.63
CA TYR A 56 0.94 3.97 -1.18
C TYR A 56 1.14 2.92 -0.11
N MET A 57 2.09 2.01 -0.36
CA MET A 57 2.45 0.99 0.62
C MET A 57 3.72 1.44 1.31
N ASP A 58 3.72 1.47 2.63
CA ASP A 58 4.90 1.85 3.41
C ASP A 58 6.02 0.83 3.19
N ALA A 59 7.21 1.13 3.71
CA ALA A 59 8.38 0.28 3.51
C ALA A 59 8.18 -1.15 4.00
N ASP A 60 7.29 -1.34 4.97
CA ASP A 60 6.94 -2.68 5.50
C ASP A 60 5.82 -3.35 4.71
N GLY A 61 5.35 -2.73 3.64
CA GLY A 61 4.29 -3.24 2.79
C GLY A 61 2.88 -2.88 3.24
N ALA A 62 2.70 -2.28 4.41
CA ALA A 62 1.38 -1.92 4.91
C ALA A 62 0.81 -0.73 4.15
N MET A 63 -0.48 -0.82 3.79
CA MET A 63 -1.18 0.27 3.11
C MET A 63 -1.18 1.52 3.97
N ALA A 64 -0.69 2.64 3.41
CA ALA A 64 -0.64 3.90 4.12
C ALA A 64 -2.02 4.57 4.15
N THR A 65 -2.29 5.28 5.24
CA THR A 65 -3.41 6.21 5.36
C THR A 65 -2.90 7.48 6.02
N GLY A 66 -3.57 8.60 5.74
CA GLY A 66 -3.13 9.88 6.26
C GLY A 66 -2.01 10.49 5.42
N TRP A 67 -1.30 11.44 6.01
CA TRP A 67 -0.24 12.16 5.32
C TRP A 67 1.02 11.31 5.19
N ARG A 68 1.64 11.34 4.00
CA ARG A 68 2.91 10.67 3.76
C ARG A 68 3.82 11.58 2.95
N GLN A 69 5.05 11.73 3.41
CA GLN A 69 6.10 12.42 2.66
C GLN A 69 6.90 11.36 1.90
N THR A 70 6.84 11.41 0.57
CA THR A 70 7.50 10.40 -0.27
C THR A 70 8.87 10.85 -0.76
N ALA A 71 9.12 12.16 -0.72
CA ALA A 71 10.40 12.78 -1.05
C ALA A 71 10.43 14.15 -0.38
N PRO A 72 11.60 14.81 -0.25
CA PRO A 72 11.65 16.13 0.36
C PRO A 72 10.66 17.10 -0.31
N GLY A 73 9.78 17.70 0.49
CA GLY A 73 8.77 18.64 0.02
C GLY A 73 7.61 18.02 -0.73
N GLN A 74 7.53 16.71 -0.85
CA GLN A 74 6.46 16.03 -1.59
C GLN A 74 5.56 15.28 -0.63
N TRP A 75 4.41 15.89 -0.31
CA TRP A 75 3.42 15.32 0.60
C TRP A 75 2.17 14.90 -0.14
N TYR A 76 1.63 13.75 0.26
CA TYR A 76 0.38 13.19 -0.28
C TYR A 76 -0.51 12.78 0.87
N TYR A 77 -1.82 12.73 0.61
CA TYR A 77 -2.77 12.25 1.61
C TYR A 77 -3.50 11.03 1.10
N LEU A 78 -3.51 9.97 1.92
CA LEU A 78 -4.22 8.74 1.60
C LEU A 78 -5.46 8.69 2.50
N ASN A 79 -6.63 8.51 1.89
CA ASN A 79 -7.89 8.43 2.61
C ASN A 79 -7.93 7.19 3.51
N ALA A 80 -8.96 7.08 4.35
CA ALA A 80 -9.08 5.95 5.29
C ALA A 80 -9.11 4.59 4.56
N ASN A 81 -9.58 4.57 3.30
CA ASN A 81 -9.60 3.36 2.49
C ASN A 81 -8.29 3.16 1.70
N GLY A 82 -7.30 4.01 1.92
CA GLY A 82 -6.01 3.94 1.25
C GLY A 82 -5.93 4.69 -0.06
N ALA A 83 -7.04 5.15 -0.62
CA ALA A 83 -7.05 5.82 -1.91
C ALA A 83 -6.38 7.21 -1.80
N MET A 84 -5.51 7.53 -2.76
CA MET A 84 -4.85 8.84 -2.80
C MET A 84 -5.88 9.94 -3.06
N ALA A 85 -5.87 10.97 -2.21
CA ALA A 85 -6.69 12.17 -2.41
C ALA A 85 -6.04 13.05 -3.48
N ALA A 86 -6.87 13.68 -4.32
CA ALA A 86 -6.39 14.54 -5.38
C ALA A 86 -7.44 15.60 -5.68
N SER A 87 -7.01 16.73 -6.20
CA SER A 87 -7.89 17.84 -6.59
C SER A 87 -8.84 18.23 -5.47
N THR A 88 -8.31 18.32 -4.25
CA THR A 88 -9.14 18.61 -3.07
C THR A 88 -8.31 19.33 -2.00
N VAL A 89 -8.97 19.68 -0.92
CA VAL A 89 -8.33 20.32 0.25
C VAL A 89 -8.51 19.41 1.45
N ILE A 90 -7.40 19.06 2.11
CA ILE A 90 -7.39 18.24 3.31
C ILE A 90 -6.71 19.05 4.42
N ASP A 91 -7.41 19.25 5.54
CA ASP A 91 -6.88 19.98 6.70
C ASP A 91 -6.32 21.36 6.30
N GLY A 92 -6.95 22.01 5.33
CA GLY A 92 -6.50 23.33 4.84
C GLY A 92 -5.38 23.27 3.83
N TYR A 93 -4.89 22.09 3.46
CA TYR A 93 -3.82 21.93 2.48
C TYR A 93 -4.40 21.51 1.13
N THR A 94 -3.95 22.19 0.08
CA THR A 94 -4.45 21.94 -1.29
C THR A 94 -3.62 20.89 -1.98
N LEU A 95 -4.31 19.89 -2.54
CA LEU A 95 -3.69 18.82 -3.33
C LEU A 95 -4.06 19.01 -4.79
N ASP A 96 -3.08 18.86 -5.69
CA ASP A 96 -3.33 18.99 -7.11
C ASP A 96 -3.90 17.69 -7.70
N ALA A 97 -4.06 17.67 -9.03
CA ALA A 97 -4.66 16.51 -9.72
C ALA A 97 -3.82 15.24 -9.59
N SER A 98 -2.51 15.37 -9.31
CA SER A 98 -1.62 14.23 -9.09
C SER A 98 -1.57 13.81 -7.62
N GLY A 99 -2.30 14.53 -6.75
CA GLY A 99 -2.31 14.26 -5.32
C GLY A 99 -1.22 14.98 -4.54
N LEU A 100 -0.35 15.72 -5.22
CA LEU A 100 0.77 16.40 -4.56
C LEU A 100 0.29 17.66 -3.85
N TRP A 101 0.76 17.87 -2.63
CA TRP A 101 0.50 19.11 -1.89
C TRP A 101 1.17 20.29 -2.59
N VAL A 102 0.41 21.34 -2.82
CA VAL A 102 0.91 22.54 -3.54
C VAL A 102 0.75 23.82 -2.74
N SER A 103 -0.16 23.85 -1.75
CA SER A 103 -0.28 25.06 -0.93
C SER A 103 -1.04 24.82 0.38
#